data_9a05840f7a9364de8b6303d5218cdc75
#
_entry.id   9a05840f7a9364de8b6303d5218cdc75
#
_cell.length_a   1.000
_cell.length_b   1.000
_cell.length_c   1.000
_cell.angle_alpha   90.00
_cell.angle_beta   90.00
_cell.angle_gamma   90.00
#
_symmetry.space_group_name_H-M   'P 1'
#
loop_
_entity.id
_entity.type
_entity.pdbx_description
1 polymer ?
#
loop_
_entity_poly.entity_id
_entity_poly.type
_entity_poly.pdbx_seq_one_letter_code
_entity_poly.pdbx_strand_id
1 'polypeptide(L)'
;MSVDQQDDAPLRERIQENPGPALKWFAGALLLFSFEAGAVINFLTGLVGAPVDLPTLLTRDLIANNGYQTPGGAWKETFLNLAPAYAWAIRVVLVYAYAFIWMLWLWRGYLVFREHYRYADWTPRDDMVDRLRGHRWGQFGAVIVFGFIVLALFAPALGPTTVERTISNPYSHHIEYYNDQGQLENITVGSANLGSRSQGTPDRNVGPMQYDDFGRFHPFGTLPTGKDMFTFMAAGARVSLFIGLISIGVSGLIAVAFALLTAYYKGLVDLAVVIVGDSIMSLPRLLFVMLLSVVLGETWIADIYSGGFVLALIFAGTGWPFLWRSVRGPAMQVSEQEWIDAAKSFGQRPRVTMQKHMAPYILGYLLVYASMTLGGIIVAVAGLSFLGLGINPPTPEWGRAVNIGQSYVTTSSWHISFIPGVMIVLVVTAFNALGDGIRDAIDPQSEGGESDGAEVAASGGGA
;
A
#
# COMPACT_ATOMS: atom_id res chain seq x y z
N MET A 1 42.19 -25.01 -4.15
CA MET A 1 40.78 -24.91 -4.48
C MET A 1 40.73 -24.08 -5.75
N SER A 2 40.34 -24.67 -6.87
CA SER A 2 40.30 -23.99 -8.17
C SER A 2 39.17 -22.95 -8.18
N VAL A 3 39.42 -21.84 -8.88
CA VAL A 3 38.46 -20.70 -9.01
C VAL A 3 37.07 -21.13 -9.42
N ASP A 4 36.93 -22.24 -10.15
CA ASP A 4 35.65 -22.79 -10.65
C ASP A 4 34.76 -23.43 -9.56
N GLN A 5 35.24 -23.74 -8.37
CA GLN A 5 34.43 -24.33 -7.28
C GLN A 5 33.82 -23.29 -6.32
N GLN A 6 34.21 -22.03 -6.40
CA GLN A 6 33.67 -20.96 -5.59
C GLN A 6 32.32 -20.41 -6.13
N ASP A 7 32.03 -20.64 -7.41
CA ASP A 7 30.87 -20.06 -8.07
C ASP A 7 29.52 -20.71 -7.72
N ASP A 8 29.50 -21.89 -7.12
CA ASP A 8 28.25 -22.63 -6.78
C ASP A 8 27.91 -22.65 -5.29
N ALA A 9 28.69 -21.99 -4.43
CA ALA A 9 28.43 -21.98 -2.99
C ALA A 9 27.12 -21.23 -2.64
N PRO A 10 26.22 -21.79 -1.83
CA PRO A 10 24.98 -21.12 -1.44
C PRO A 10 25.26 -19.81 -0.68
N LEU A 11 24.36 -18.84 -0.76
CA LEU A 11 24.51 -17.52 -0.12
C LEU A 11 24.93 -17.61 1.36
N ARG A 12 24.42 -18.63 2.08
CA ARG A 12 24.76 -18.86 3.47
C ARG A 12 26.26 -19.10 3.68
N GLU A 13 26.90 -19.89 2.82
CA GLU A 13 28.33 -20.20 2.91
C GLU A 13 29.16 -18.94 2.61
N ARG A 14 28.79 -18.17 1.59
CA ARG A 14 29.45 -16.90 1.25
C ARG A 14 29.37 -15.87 2.37
N ILE A 15 28.24 -15.79 3.09
CA ILE A 15 28.11 -14.94 4.26
C ILE A 15 28.97 -15.46 5.42
N GLN A 16 29.11 -16.79 5.58
CA GLN A 16 29.98 -17.39 6.61
C GLN A 16 31.46 -17.15 6.34
N GLU A 17 31.88 -17.13 5.07
CA GLU A 17 33.27 -16.84 4.68
C GLU A 17 33.64 -15.36 4.91
N ASN A 18 32.71 -14.42 4.65
CA ASN A 18 32.94 -12.99 4.87
C ASN A 18 31.74 -12.35 5.62
N PRO A 19 31.61 -12.57 6.94
CA PRO A 19 30.47 -12.13 7.71
C PRO A 19 30.44 -10.61 7.99
N GLY A 20 31.58 -9.92 7.88
CA GLY A 20 31.71 -8.52 8.29
C GLY A 20 30.71 -7.56 7.67
N PRO A 21 30.54 -7.49 6.33
CA PRO A 21 29.58 -6.60 5.68
C PRO A 21 28.13 -6.89 6.06
N ALA A 22 27.74 -8.17 6.13
CA ALA A 22 26.39 -8.57 6.53
C ALA A 22 26.11 -8.19 7.99
N LEU A 23 27.04 -8.46 8.91
CA LEU A 23 26.90 -8.09 10.32
C LEU A 23 26.74 -6.58 10.50
N LYS A 24 27.51 -5.76 9.79
CA LYS A 24 27.38 -4.29 9.85
C LYS A 24 26.01 -3.84 9.36
N TRP A 25 25.53 -4.43 8.28
CA TRP A 25 24.19 -4.12 7.76
C TRP A 25 23.09 -4.55 8.73
N PHE A 26 23.17 -5.76 9.28
CA PHE A 26 22.21 -6.24 10.28
C PHE A 26 22.24 -5.41 11.57
N ALA A 27 23.41 -5.00 12.04
CA ALA A 27 23.53 -4.14 13.23
C ALA A 27 22.83 -2.78 13.01
N GLY A 28 23.02 -2.17 11.84
CA GLY A 28 22.31 -0.94 11.50
C GLY A 28 20.81 -1.12 11.32
N ALA A 29 20.37 -2.23 10.72
CA ALA A 29 18.94 -2.57 10.64
C ALA A 29 18.34 -2.78 12.04
N LEU A 30 19.04 -3.45 12.93
CA LEU A 30 18.62 -3.64 14.33
C LEU A 30 18.55 -2.30 15.08
N LEU A 31 19.51 -1.41 14.85
CA LEU A 31 19.48 -0.06 15.42
C LEU A 31 18.26 0.72 14.94
N LEU A 32 17.98 0.73 13.65
CA LEU A 32 16.78 1.38 13.11
C LEU A 32 15.50 0.75 13.67
N PHE A 33 15.45 -0.58 13.73
CA PHE A 33 14.31 -1.30 14.28
C PHE A 33 14.08 -0.99 15.77
N SER A 34 15.16 -0.76 16.54
CA SER A 34 15.05 -0.49 17.99
C SER A 34 14.23 0.76 18.31
N PHE A 35 14.17 1.75 17.41
CA PHE A 35 13.34 2.95 17.60
C PHE A 35 11.84 2.63 17.60
N GLU A 36 11.42 1.55 16.95
CA GLU A 36 10.02 1.11 16.85
C GLU A 36 9.78 -0.28 17.49
N ALA A 37 10.77 -0.83 18.18
CA ALA A 37 10.64 -2.13 18.86
C ALA A 37 9.47 -2.16 19.87
N GLY A 38 9.19 -1.03 20.52
CA GLY A 38 8.04 -0.86 21.41
C GLY A 38 6.73 -1.16 20.71
N ALA A 39 6.52 -0.71 19.47
CA ALA A 39 5.29 -0.98 18.71
C ALA A 39 5.08 -2.48 18.47
N VAL A 40 6.15 -3.21 18.16
CA VAL A 40 6.09 -4.67 17.98
C VAL A 40 5.85 -5.39 19.29
N ILE A 41 6.50 -4.96 20.38
CA ILE A 41 6.30 -5.54 21.71
C ILE A 41 4.87 -5.28 22.19
N ASN A 42 4.35 -4.06 22.04
CA ASN A 42 2.98 -3.71 22.39
C ASN A 42 1.95 -4.56 21.60
N PHE A 43 2.21 -4.78 20.31
CA PHE A 43 1.37 -5.65 19.49
C PHE A 43 1.40 -7.10 19.98
N LEU A 44 2.57 -7.67 20.21
CA LEU A 44 2.72 -9.07 20.65
C LEU A 44 2.14 -9.29 22.05
N THR A 45 2.38 -8.35 22.98
CA THR A 45 1.84 -8.45 24.35
C THR A 45 0.32 -8.24 24.37
N GLY A 46 -0.22 -7.42 23.48
CA GLY A 46 -1.66 -7.28 23.26
C GLY A 46 -2.33 -8.59 22.80
N LEU A 47 -1.66 -9.37 21.94
CA LEU A 47 -2.16 -10.68 21.51
C LEU A 47 -2.24 -11.71 22.66
N VAL A 48 -1.38 -11.56 23.66
CA VAL A 48 -1.35 -12.46 24.85
C VAL A 48 -2.25 -11.93 25.97
N GLY A 49 -2.94 -10.80 25.75
CA GLY A 49 -3.84 -10.20 26.75
C GLY A 49 -3.15 -9.44 27.90
N ALA A 50 -1.85 -9.16 27.75
CA ALA A 50 -1.05 -8.40 28.72
C ALA A 50 -0.41 -7.18 28.03
N PRO A 51 -1.20 -6.16 27.62
CA PRO A 51 -0.66 -5.02 26.89
C PRO A 51 0.34 -4.26 27.76
N VAL A 52 1.54 -4.04 27.21
CA VAL A 52 2.57 -3.17 27.77
C VAL A 52 2.63 -1.95 26.87
N ASP A 53 2.44 -0.77 27.42
CA ASP A 53 2.51 0.48 26.64
C ASP A 53 3.93 1.03 26.68
N LEU A 54 4.73 0.62 25.70
CA LEU A 54 6.10 1.09 25.54
C LEU A 54 6.13 2.25 24.54
N PRO A 55 6.76 3.38 24.90
CA PRO A 55 6.93 4.50 23.98
C PRO A 55 7.84 4.11 22.82
N THR A 56 7.51 4.60 21.64
CA THR A 56 8.33 4.47 20.42
C THR A 56 8.63 5.86 19.86
N LEU A 57 9.61 5.97 18.96
CA LEU A 57 9.97 7.25 18.35
C LEU A 57 8.78 7.91 17.64
N LEU A 58 7.90 7.10 17.07
CA LEU A 58 6.76 7.55 16.28
C LEU A 58 5.45 7.58 17.05
N THR A 59 5.46 7.28 18.36
CA THR A 59 4.25 7.43 19.19
C THR A 59 3.87 8.90 19.30
N ARG A 60 2.58 9.11 19.49
CA ARG A 60 2.02 10.45 19.65
C ARG A 60 2.46 11.12 20.94
N ASP A 61 2.87 10.33 21.93
CA ASP A 61 3.25 10.83 23.26
C ASP A 61 4.60 11.54 23.22
N LEU A 62 5.52 11.12 22.33
CA LEU A 62 6.80 11.80 22.18
C LEU A 62 6.64 13.19 21.54
N ILE A 63 5.79 13.33 20.50
CA ILE A 63 5.49 14.59 19.84
C ILE A 63 3.97 14.82 19.94
N ALA A 64 3.50 15.16 21.14
CA ALA A 64 2.10 15.38 21.41
C ALA A 64 1.60 16.64 20.69
N ASN A 65 0.49 16.51 19.98
CA ASN A 65 -0.23 17.61 19.33
C ASN A 65 -1.63 17.83 19.93
N ASN A 66 -1.96 17.09 20.99
CA ASN A 66 -3.20 17.28 21.72
C ASN A 66 -2.84 18.10 22.98
N GLY A 67 -3.41 19.28 23.10
CA GLY A 67 -3.24 20.17 24.21
C GLY A 67 -4.30 21.28 24.10
N TYR A 68 -4.23 22.27 24.93
CA TYR A 68 -5.18 23.37 24.98
C TYR A 68 -4.50 24.74 24.90
N GLN A 69 -5.21 25.72 24.38
CA GLN A 69 -4.73 27.10 24.32
C GLN A 69 -5.24 27.88 25.56
N THR A 70 -4.32 28.51 26.28
CA THR A 70 -4.68 29.38 27.40
C THR A 70 -5.32 30.67 26.90
N PRO A 71 -6.10 31.40 27.74
CA PRO A 71 -6.66 32.72 27.35
C PRO A 71 -5.61 33.75 26.94
N GLY A 72 -4.35 33.57 27.36
CA GLY A 72 -3.20 34.38 26.93
C GLY A 72 -2.60 33.98 25.60
N GLY A 73 -3.18 33.01 24.88
CA GLY A 73 -2.73 32.55 23.55
C GLY A 73 -1.61 31.51 23.58
N ALA A 74 -1.06 31.17 24.74
CA ALA A 74 0.00 30.16 24.86
C ALA A 74 -0.60 28.73 24.85
N TRP A 75 0.05 27.80 24.13
CA TRP A 75 -0.31 26.38 24.12
C TRP A 75 0.31 25.68 25.32
N LYS A 76 -0.43 24.72 25.89
CA LYS A 76 0.01 23.79 26.94
C LYS A 76 -0.28 22.35 26.56
N GLU A 77 0.50 21.40 27.12
CA GLU A 77 0.43 19.96 26.88
C GLU A 77 0.73 19.54 25.44
N THR A 78 1.17 20.44 24.60
CA THR A 78 1.72 20.14 23.28
C THR A 78 3.24 20.03 23.32
N PHE A 79 3.82 19.37 22.34
CA PHE A 79 5.28 19.26 22.20
C PHE A 79 5.93 20.66 22.17
N LEU A 80 6.84 20.92 23.11
CA LEU A 80 7.51 22.22 23.29
C LEU A 80 6.55 23.44 23.38
N ASN A 81 5.32 23.22 23.79
CA ASN A 81 4.25 24.24 23.81
C ASN A 81 3.98 24.88 22.43
N LEU A 82 4.29 24.17 21.35
CA LEU A 82 3.99 24.60 19.98
C LEU A 82 2.50 24.45 19.68
N ALA A 83 2.00 25.23 18.73
CA ALA A 83 0.64 25.03 18.24
C ALA A 83 0.47 23.59 17.67
N PRO A 84 -0.68 22.94 17.85
CA PRO A 84 -0.96 21.56 17.42
C PRO A 84 -0.57 21.27 15.96
N ALA A 85 -0.74 22.24 15.06
CA ALA A 85 -0.35 22.12 13.66
C ALA A 85 1.16 21.89 13.47
N TYR A 86 2.00 22.65 14.20
CA TYR A 86 3.45 22.51 14.11
C TYR A 86 3.93 21.20 14.76
N ALA A 87 3.40 20.84 15.93
CA ALA A 87 3.72 19.56 16.57
C ALA A 87 3.33 18.37 15.66
N TRP A 88 2.14 18.43 15.03
CA TRP A 88 1.71 17.46 14.05
C TRP A 88 2.66 17.41 12.84
N ALA A 89 3.01 18.55 12.25
CA ALA A 89 3.89 18.62 11.09
C ALA A 89 5.29 18.05 11.39
N ILE A 90 5.87 18.34 12.55
CA ILE A 90 7.16 17.76 13.00
C ILE A 90 7.05 16.24 13.06
N ARG A 91 5.97 15.69 13.62
CA ARG A 91 5.77 14.25 13.68
C ARG A 91 5.62 13.61 12.29
N VAL A 92 4.85 14.24 11.38
CA VAL A 92 4.72 13.78 9.99
C VAL A 92 6.09 13.72 9.30
N VAL A 93 6.88 14.80 9.41
CA VAL A 93 8.24 14.83 8.85
C VAL A 93 9.12 13.73 9.45
N LEU A 94 9.05 13.51 10.77
CA LEU A 94 9.82 12.46 11.43
C LEU A 94 9.44 11.06 10.93
N VAL A 95 8.14 10.77 10.77
CA VAL A 95 7.65 9.49 10.25
C VAL A 95 8.15 9.25 8.83
N TYR A 96 8.00 10.23 7.94
CA TYR A 96 8.48 10.10 6.56
C TYR A 96 10.00 10.03 6.47
N ALA A 97 10.73 10.78 7.30
CA ALA A 97 12.19 10.69 7.37
C ALA A 97 12.65 9.30 7.83
N TYR A 98 12.02 8.74 8.86
CA TYR A 98 12.30 7.39 9.34
C TYR A 98 12.03 6.33 8.27
N ALA A 99 10.89 6.40 7.59
CA ALA A 99 10.56 5.50 6.49
C ALA A 99 11.54 5.64 5.31
N PHE A 100 11.96 6.87 4.99
CA PHE A 100 12.95 7.13 3.96
C PHE A 100 14.34 6.58 4.32
N ILE A 101 14.75 6.73 5.58
CA ILE A 101 16.01 6.14 6.08
C ILE A 101 15.96 4.61 5.94
N TRP A 102 14.82 3.96 6.27
CA TRP A 102 14.64 2.53 6.04
C TRP A 102 14.75 2.16 4.56
N MET A 103 14.14 2.91 3.68
CA MET A 103 14.24 2.68 2.23
C MET A 103 15.70 2.77 1.75
N LEU A 104 16.44 3.80 2.20
CA LEU A 104 17.87 3.94 1.89
C LEU A 104 18.71 2.81 2.50
N TRP A 105 18.35 2.34 3.69
CA TRP A 105 19.07 1.24 4.36
C TRP A 105 18.83 -0.09 3.64
N LEU A 106 17.62 -0.36 3.19
CA LEU A 106 17.31 -1.52 2.34
C LEU A 106 18.07 -1.47 1.01
N TRP A 107 18.12 -0.28 0.39
CA TRP A 107 18.93 -0.06 -0.80
C TRP A 107 20.42 -0.31 -0.53
N ARG A 108 20.95 0.18 0.58
CA ARG A 108 22.33 -0.11 1.02
C ARG A 108 22.56 -1.62 1.21
N GLY A 109 21.57 -2.34 1.72
CA GLY A 109 21.62 -3.81 1.84
C GLY A 109 21.76 -4.50 0.49
N TYR A 110 21.02 -4.05 -0.53
CA TYR A 110 21.18 -4.53 -1.90
C TYR A 110 22.59 -4.26 -2.44
N LEU A 111 23.15 -3.07 -2.21
CA LEU A 111 24.53 -2.73 -2.62
C LEU A 111 25.57 -3.60 -1.91
N VAL A 112 25.42 -3.84 -0.61
CA VAL A 112 26.29 -4.75 0.17
C VAL A 112 26.23 -6.17 -0.39
N PHE A 113 25.01 -6.65 -0.71
CA PHE A 113 24.86 -7.95 -1.36
C PHE A 113 25.56 -7.99 -2.72
N ARG A 114 25.39 -6.97 -3.53
CA ARG A 114 25.99 -6.87 -4.87
C ARG A 114 27.51 -6.87 -4.83
N GLU A 115 28.10 -6.13 -3.89
CA GLU A 115 29.54 -5.92 -3.79
C GLU A 115 30.27 -7.11 -3.16
N HIS A 116 29.66 -7.79 -2.17
CA HIS A 116 30.36 -8.78 -1.35
C HIS A 116 29.85 -10.21 -1.51
N TYR A 117 28.64 -10.42 -2.00
CA TYR A 117 27.96 -11.72 -1.97
C TYR A 117 27.39 -12.16 -3.32
N ARG A 118 27.58 -11.39 -4.37
CA ARG A 118 27.13 -11.76 -5.72
C ARG A 118 28.25 -12.44 -6.50
N TYR A 119 27.92 -13.39 -7.38
CA TYR A 119 28.90 -14.09 -8.21
C TYR A 119 29.39 -13.28 -9.39
N ALA A 120 28.47 -12.60 -10.08
CA ALA A 120 28.78 -11.88 -11.30
C ALA A 120 28.83 -10.37 -11.06
N ASP A 121 29.80 -9.72 -11.65
CA ASP A 121 29.92 -8.26 -11.61
C ASP A 121 28.72 -7.56 -12.24
N TRP A 122 28.11 -8.20 -13.23
CA TRP A 122 26.91 -7.72 -13.93
C TRP A 122 25.86 -8.83 -14.05
N THR A 123 24.59 -8.44 -13.93
CA THR A 123 23.42 -9.28 -14.23
C THR A 123 22.36 -8.46 -14.96
N PRO A 124 21.43 -9.08 -15.73
CA PRO A 124 20.33 -8.37 -16.39
C PRO A 124 19.48 -7.50 -15.44
N ARG A 125 19.52 -7.77 -14.12
CA ARG A 125 18.84 -6.95 -13.11
C ARG A 125 19.47 -5.56 -12.92
N ASP A 126 20.75 -5.40 -13.22
CA ASP A 126 21.42 -4.10 -13.12
C ASP A 126 20.89 -3.16 -14.21
N ASP A 127 20.71 -3.67 -15.42
CA ASP A 127 20.12 -2.91 -16.54
C ASP A 127 18.66 -2.55 -16.25
N MET A 128 17.89 -3.47 -15.61
CA MET A 128 16.52 -3.16 -15.18
C MET A 128 16.48 -2.00 -14.20
N VAL A 129 17.38 -2.00 -13.21
CA VAL A 129 17.50 -0.92 -12.23
C VAL A 129 17.89 0.40 -12.89
N ASP A 130 18.85 0.38 -13.82
CA ASP A 130 19.32 1.58 -14.50
C ASP A 130 18.26 2.16 -15.45
N ARG A 131 17.51 1.31 -16.16
CA ARG A 131 16.35 1.73 -16.96
C ARG A 131 15.24 2.32 -16.09
N LEU A 132 14.88 1.66 -15.00
CA LEU A 132 13.86 2.19 -14.07
C LEU A 132 14.26 3.57 -13.49
N ARG A 133 15.58 3.78 -13.25
CA ARG A 133 16.11 5.09 -12.83
C ARG A 133 16.02 6.15 -13.91
N GLY A 134 16.02 5.79 -15.19
CA GLY A 134 15.80 6.70 -16.32
C GLY A 134 14.34 7.07 -16.54
N HIS A 135 13.41 6.24 -16.09
CA HIS A 135 11.99 6.35 -16.42
C HIS A 135 11.25 7.32 -15.49
N ARG A 136 11.13 8.59 -15.89
CA ARG A 136 10.56 9.69 -15.06
C ARG A 136 9.14 9.41 -14.57
N TRP A 137 8.29 8.80 -15.41
CA TRP A 137 6.92 8.47 -15.05
C TRP A 137 6.87 7.38 -13.97
N GLY A 138 7.69 6.35 -14.09
CA GLY A 138 7.85 5.32 -13.06
C GLY A 138 8.39 5.88 -11.73
N GLN A 139 9.32 6.85 -11.78
CA GLN A 139 9.80 7.56 -10.58
C GLN A 139 8.68 8.32 -9.88
N PHE A 140 7.85 9.06 -10.65
CA PHE A 140 6.66 9.72 -10.09
C PHE A 140 5.77 8.70 -9.38
N GLY A 141 5.45 7.58 -10.05
CA GLY A 141 4.69 6.49 -9.46
C GLY A 141 5.34 5.95 -8.18
N ALA A 142 6.66 5.70 -8.20
CA ALA A 142 7.39 5.20 -7.03
C ALA A 142 7.32 6.14 -5.82
N VAL A 143 7.44 7.46 -6.02
CA VAL A 143 7.37 8.46 -4.94
C VAL A 143 5.99 8.49 -4.30
N ILE A 144 4.93 8.51 -5.10
CA ILE A 144 3.55 8.55 -4.59
C ILE A 144 3.17 7.23 -3.92
N VAL A 145 3.55 6.09 -4.52
CA VAL A 145 3.33 4.77 -3.93
C VAL A 145 4.08 4.64 -2.60
N PHE A 146 5.32 5.12 -2.51
CA PHE A 146 6.05 5.19 -1.24
C PHE A 146 5.28 6.02 -0.21
N GLY A 147 4.83 7.22 -0.58
CA GLY A 147 4.01 8.08 0.29
C GLY A 147 2.73 7.40 0.77
N PHE A 148 2.04 6.68 -0.12
CA PHE A 148 0.84 5.91 0.20
C PHE A 148 1.12 4.74 1.16
N ILE A 149 2.20 3.99 0.93
CA ILE A 149 2.61 2.87 1.80
C ILE A 149 2.95 3.39 3.20
N VAL A 150 3.70 4.51 3.30
CA VAL A 150 4.01 5.13 4.58
C VAL A 150 2.73 5.61 5.27
N LEU A 151 1.81 6.27 4.55
CA LEU A 151 0.52 6.69 5.07
C LEU A 151 -0.28 5.50 5.65
N ALA A 152 -0.28 4.37 4.95
CA ALA A 152 -1.01 3.18 5.37
C ALA A 152 -0.35 2.48 6.57
N LEU A 153 0.97 2.27 6.54
CA LEU A 153 1.69 1.57 7.60
C LEU A 153 1.73 2.37 8.90
N PHE A 154 1.97 3.68 8.81
CA PHE A 154 2.10 4.58 9.95
C PHE A 154 0.83 5.40 10.24
N ALA A 155 -0.32 4.98 9.73
CA ALA A 155 -1.59 5.68 9.94
C ALA A 155 -1.88 6.08 11.41
N PRO A 156 -1.62 5.24 12.43
CA PRO A 156 -1.84 5.62 13.83
C PRO A 156 -0.97 6.77 14.31
N ALA A 157 0.27 6.87 13.79
CA ALA A 157 1.23 7.93 14.14
C ALA A 157 0.99 9.22 13.34
N LEU A 158 0.53 9.13 12.10
CA LEU A 158 0.39 10.26 11.17
C LEU A 158 -0.86 11.10 11.46
N GLY A 159 -1.97 10.49 11.91
CA GLY A 159 -3.19 11.23 12.18
C GLY A 159 -3.01 12.28 13.30
N PRO A 160 -3.68 13.44 13.24
CA PRO A 160 -3.72 14.39 14.38
C PRO A 160 -4.41 13.77 15.60
N THR A 161 -5.27 12.78 15.41
CA THR A 161 -5.89 11.95 16.45
C THR A 161 -5.81 10.47 16.08
N THR A 162 -6.30 9.56 16.91
CA THR A 162 -6.38 8.13 16.58
C THR A 162 -7.79 7.73 16.15
N VAL A 163 -7.89 6.62 15.40
CA VAL A 163 -9.20 6.03 15.02
C VAL A 163 -10.04 5.72 16.26
N GLU A 164 -9.41 5.20 17.30
CA GLU A 164 -10.10 4.88 18.53
C GLU A 164 -10.71 6.12 19.20
N ARG A 165 -9.93 7.20 19.33
CA ARG A 165 -10.38 8.44 19.97
C ARG A 165 -11.45 9.19 19.20
N THR A 166 -11.39 9.21 17.87
CA THR A 166 -12.32 10.04 17.08
C THR A 166 -13.44 9.27 16.41
N ILE A 167 -13.26 7.95 16.16
CA ILE A 167 -14.19 7.15 15.35
C ILE A 167 -14.87 6.06 16.17
N SER A 168 -14.09 5.17 16.82
CA SER A 168 -14.63 3.96 17.45
C SER A 168 -15.20 4.24 18.85
N ASN A 169 -14.44 4.93 19.71
CA ASN A 169 -14.80 5.16 21.11
C ASN A 169 -14.67 6.64 21.53
N PRO A 170 -15.31 7.60 20.81
CA PRO A 170 -15.07 9.02 21.04
C PRO A 170 -15.57 9.53 22.39
N TYR A 171 -16.51 8.85 23.04
CA TYR A 171 -17.05 9.23 24.35
C TYR A 171 -16.23 8.70 25.53
N SER A 172 -15.27 7.80 25.29
CA SER A 172 -14.35 7.29 26.31
C SER A 172 -13.10 8.16 26.48
N HIS A 173 -12.88 9.10 25.59
CA HIS A 173 -11.71 9.97 25.58
C HIS A 173 -12.11 11.42 25.79
N HIS A 174 -11.25 12.17 26.51
CA HIS A 174 -11.50 13.55 26.88
C HIS A 174 -10.44 14.47 26.27
N ILE A 175 -10.81 15.75 26.17
CA ILE A 175 -9.93 16.87 25.82
C ILE A 175 -10.20 18.01 26.79
N GLU A 176 -9.16 18.76 27.10
CA GLU A 176 -9.24 19.99 27.89
C GLU A 176 -9.31 21.20 26.98
N TYR A 177 -10.09 22.18 27.33
CA TYR A 177 -10.20 23.46 26.61
C TYR A 177 -10.62 24.58 27.56
N TYR A 178 -10.31 25.81 27.22
CA TYR A 178 -10.82 26.97 27.94
C TYR A 178 -12.16 27.41 27.35
N ASN A 179 -13.18 27.56 28.22
CA ASN A 179 -14.47 28.11 27.83
C ASN A 179 -14.41 29.64 27.67
N ASP A 180 -15.49 30.27 27.18
CA ASP A 180 -15.60 31.72 27.00
C ASP A 180 -15.46 32.51 28.31
N GLN A 181 -15.60 31.86 29.48
CA GLN A 181 -15.43 32.45 30.81
C GLN A 181 -13.98 32.37 31.30
N GLY A 182 -13.08 31.77 30.53
CA GLY A 182 -11.67 31.57 30.89
C GLY A 182 -11.46 30.49 31.94
N GLN A 183 -12.36 29.52 32.05
CA GLN A 183 -12.25 28.35 32.95
C GLN A 183 -11.81 27.15 32.12
N LEU A 184 -10.90 26.35 32.68
CA LEU A 184 -10.49 25.10 32.09
C LEU A 184 -11.59 24.04 32.28
N GLU A 185 -12.16 23.56 31.21
CA GLU A 185 -13.18 22.53 31.18
C GLU A 185 -12.68 21.27 30.46
N ASN A 186 -13.35 20.16 30.77
CA ASN A 186 -13.06 18.87 30.17
C ASN A 186 -14.31 18.38 29.43
N ILE A 187 -14.14 18.02 28.15
CA ILE A 187 -15.22 17.56 27.32
C ILE A 187 -14.82 16.22 26.65
N THR A 188 -15.79 15.32 26.44
CA THR A 188 -15.51 14.11 25.67
C THR A 188 -15.26 14.45 24.20
N VAL A 189 -14.37 13.70 23.53
CA VAL A 189 -14.11 13.86 22.09
C VAL A 189 -15.39 13.72 21.27
N GLY A 190 -16.31 12.83 21.69
CA GLY A 190 -17.61 12.67 21.05
C GLY A 190 -18.47 13.93 21.10
N SER A 191 -18.52 14.59 22.25
CA SER A 191 -19.26 15.86 22.42
C SER A 191 -18.59 17.00 21.65
N ALA A 192 -17.25 17.07 21.66
CA ALA A 192 -16.51 18.04 20.87
C ALA A 192 -16.71 17.86 19.35
N ASN A 193 -16.79 16.61 18.87
CA ASN A 193 -17.15 16.30 17.49
C ASN A 193 -18.55 16.84 17.12
N LEU A 194 -19.51 16.80 18.04
CA LEU A 194 -20.85 17.37 17.81
C LEU A 194 -20.77 18.90 17.55
N GLY A 195 -19.90 19.61 18.24
CA GLY A 195 -19.65 21.04 18.00
C GLY A 195 -18.99 21.35 16.66
N SER A 196 -18.21 20.41 16.14
CA SER A 196 -17.43 20.57 14.88
C SER A 196 -18.14 20.03 13.64
N ARG A 197 -19.35 19.50 13.76
CA ARG A 197 -20.14 18.99 12.65
C ARG A 197 -21.05 20.03 12.03
N SER A 198 -21.54 19.75 10.84
CA SER A 198 -22.57 20.56 10.18
C SER A 198 -23.89 20.44 10.92
N GLN A 199 -24.26 21.46 11.66
CA GLN A 199 -25.51 21.52 12.42
C GLN A 199 -26.61 22.14 11.55
N GLY A 200 -27.17 21.35 10.64
CA GLY A 200 -28.34 21.77 9.83
C GLY A 200 -28.04 22.65 8.63
N THR A 201 -26.79 23.16 8.49
CA THR A 201 -26.31 23.81 7.27
C THR A 201 -25.10 23.07 6.72
N PRO A 202 -25.07 22.67 5.42
CA PRO A 202 -24.01 21.87 4.82
C PRO A 202 -22.59 22.51 4.86
N ASP A 203 -22.48 23.78 5.22
CA ASP A 203 -21.29 24.62 5.03
C ASP A 203 -20.53 24.91 6.32
N ARG A 204 -20.89 24.28 7.44
CA ARG A 204 -20.28 24.58 8.76
C ARG A 204 -19.31 23.53 9.28
N ASN A 205 -18.82 22.64 8.45
CA ASN A 205 -17.73 21.75 8.86
C ASN A 205 -16.41 22.51 8.91
N VAL A 206 -15.53 22.11 9.82
CA VAL A 206 -14.18 22.67 9.91
C VAL A 206 -13.45 22.37 8.59
N GLY A 207 -12.90 23.40 7.97
CA GLY A 207 -12.17 23.29 6.70
C GLY A 207 -10.77 22.71 6.84
N PRO A 208 -10.10 22.40 5.72
CA PRO A 208 -8.71 21.95 5.74
C PRO A 208 -7.76 22.99 6.36
N MET A 209 -6.76 22.52 7.09
CA MET A 209 -5.74 23.33 7.77
C MET A 209 -6.30 24.31 8.80
N GLN A 210 -7.46 24.02 9.39
CA GLN A 210 -8.12 24.85 10.37
C GLN A 210 -8.17 24.18 11.76
N TYR A 211 -8.45 25.00 12.75
CA TYR A 211 -8.74 24.57 14.13
C TYR A 211 -10.25 24.59 14.36
N ASP A 212 -10.73 23.68 15.17
CA ASP A 212 -12.09 23.75 15.69
C ASP A 212 -12.18 24.64 16.96
N ASP A 213 -13.38 24.79 17.49
CA ASP A 213 -13.65 25.62 18.68
C ASP A 213 -12.99 25.06 19.96
N PHE A 214 -12.48 23.84 19.91
CA PHE A 214 -11.78 23.18 21.02
C PHE A 214 -10.25 23.19 20.84
N GLY A 215 -9.72 23.90 19.84
CA GLY A 215 -8.29 24.00 19.55
C GLY A 215 -7.68 22.77 18.90
N ARG A 216 -8.49 21.82 18.40
CA ARG A 216 -7.97 20.66 17.65
C ARG A 216 -7.66 21.06 16.21
N PHE A 217 -6.50 20.67 15.74
CA PHE A 217 -6.07 20.95 14.36
C PHE A 217 -6.55 19.84 13.40
N HIS A 218 -7.12 20.26 12.27
CA HIS A 218 -7.67 19.38 11.24
C HIS A 218 -6.98 19.58 9.88
N PRO A 219 -5.96 18.79 9.52
CA PRO A 219 -5.21 18.97 8.26
C PRO A 219 -6.08 18.90 7.01
N PHE A 220 -7.05 17.99 6.97
CA PHE A 220 -8.00 17.82 5.87
C PHE A 220 -9.42 18.31 6.24
N GLY A 221 -9.57 19.00 7.37
CA GLY A 221 -10.87 19.35 7.90
C GLY A 221 -11.57 18.20 8.61
N THR A 222 -12.88 18.36 8.81
CA THR A 222 -13.73 17.35 9.46
C THR A 222 -14.75 16.74 8.50
N LEU A 223 -15.14 15.51 8.78
CA LEU A 223 -16.33 14.88 8.18
C LEU A 223 -17.61 15.56 8.72
N PRO A 224 -18.78 15.38 8.07
CA PRO A 224 -20.06 15.95 8.55
C PRO A 224 -20.41 15.57 9.99
N THR A 225 -19.82 14.51 10.50
CA THR A 225 -19.96 14.03 11.88
C THR A 225 -18.97 14.66 12.85
N GLY A 226 -18.14 15.63 12.42
CA GLY A 226 -17.10 16.28 13.21
C GLY A 226 -15.84 15.45 13.43
N LYS A 227 -15.76 14.25 12.85
CA LYS A 227 -14.59 13.37 12.96
C LYS A 227 -13.44 13.89 12.10
N ASP A 228 -12.21 13.77 12.56
CA ASP A 228 -11.03 14.19 11.81
C ASP A 228 -10.88 13.42 10.51
N MET A 229 -10.84 14.16 9.40
CA MET A 229 -10.80 13.58 8.08
C MET A 229 -9.44 13.01 7.70
N PHE A 230 -8.32 13.63 8.15
CA PHE A 230 -6.99 13.10 7.86
C PHE A 230 -6.78 11.74 8.52
N THR A 231 -7.18 11.60 9.79
CA THR A 231 -7.14 10.32 10.52
C THR A 231 -7.98 9.26 9.81
N PHE A 232 -9.17 9.65 9.33
CA PHE A 232 -10.04 8.76 8.56
C PHE A 232 -9.37 8.30 7.26
N MET A 233 -8.75 9.22 6.52
CA MET A 233 -8.08 8.91 5.25
C MET A 233 -6.82 8.05 5.45
N ALA A 234 -6.01 8.33 6.47
CA ALA A 234 -4.82 7.53 6.78
C ALA A 234 -5.20 6.08 7.15
N ALA A 235 -6.23 5.92 7.99
CA ALA A 235 -6.74 4.59 8.33
C ALA A 235 -7.37 3.87 7.13
N GLY A 236 -8.11 4.60 6.27
CA GLY A 236 -8.67 4.06 5.03
C GLY A 236 -7.58 3.59 4.05
N ALA A 237 -6.45 4.31 3.95
CA ALA A 237 -5.29 3.86 3.17
C ALA A 237 -4.78 2.49 3.62
N ARG A 238 -4.72 2.27 4.94
CA ARG A 238 -4.31 0.97 5.52
C ARG A 238 -5.28 -0.14 5.13
N VAL A 239 -6.57 0.13 5.18
CA VAL A 239 -7.62 -0.84 4.80
C VAL A 239 -7.51 -1.20 3.32
N SER A 240 -7.42 -0.20 2.45
CA SER A 240 -7.30 -0.40 1.00
C SER A 240 -6.01 -1.15 0.62
N LEU A 241 -4.88 -0.82 1.27
CA LEU A 241 -3.60 -1.52 1.04
C LEU A 241 -3.69 -2.99 1.47
N PHE A 242 -4.27 -3.28 2.65
CA PHE A 242 -4.45 -4.63 3.16
C PHE A 242 -5.29 -5.49 2.18
N ILE A 243 -6.45 -4.98 1.76
CA ILE A 243 -7.32 -5.68 0.81
C ILE A 243 -6.61 -5.90 -0.51
N GLY A 244 -5.96 -4.86 -1.04
CA GLY A 244 -5.23 -4.94 -2.30
C GLY A 244 -4.10 -5.97 -2.28
N LEU A 245 -3.26 -5.97 -1.25
CA LEU A 245 -2.13 -6.89 -1.13
C LEU A 245 -2.57 -8.34 -0.98
N ILE A 246 -3.60 -8.63 -0.16
CA ILE A 246 -4.13 -9.99 -0.03
C ILE A 246 -4.76 -10.44 -1.34
N SER A 247 -5.58 -9.59 -1.97
CA SER A 247 -6.23 -9.90 -3.24
C SER A 247 -5.22 -10.26 -4.33
N ILE A 248 -4.18 -9.43 -4.49
CA ILE A 248 -3.14 -9.65 -5.49
C ILE A 248 -2.25 -10.83 -5.11
N GLY A 249 -1.88 -10.96 -3.84
CA GLY A 249 -1.05 -12.05 -3.38
C GLY A 249 -1.69 -13.42 -3.68
N VAL A 250 -2.97 -13.56 -3.31
CA VAL A 250 -3.70 -14.82 -3.54
C VAL A 250 -4.00 -15.03 -5.02
N SER A 251 -4.52 -14.01 -5.75
CA SER A 251 -4.77 -14.16 -7.20
C SER A 251 -3.49 -14.38 -7.99
N GLY A 252 -2.38 -13.75 -7.59
CA GLY A 252 -1.07 -13.95 -8.23
C GLY A 252 -0.54 -15.38 -8.04
N LEU A 253 -0.66 -15.94 -6.83
CA LEU A 253 -0.29 -17.32 -6.56
C LEU A 253 -1.11 -18.29 -7.42
N ILE A 254 -2.42 -18.10 -7.51
CA ILE A 254 -3.32 -18.90 -8.36
C ILE A 254 -2.93 -18.73 -9.83
N ALA A 255 -2.71 -17.51 -10.27
CA ALA A 255 -2.36 -17.20 -11.66
C ALA A 255 -1.03 -17.84 -12.09
N VAL A 256 0.01 -17.75 -11.25
CA VAL A 256 1.31 -18.41 -11.52
C VAL A 256 1.17 -19.92 -11.51
N ALA A 257 0.46 -20.49 -10.54
CA ALA A 257 0.25 -21.94 -10.49
C ALA A 257 -0.43 -22.45 -11.79
N PHE A 258 -1.51 -21.79 -12.23
CA PHE A 258 -2.17 -22.17 -13.47
C PHE A 258 -1.31 -21.85 -14.71
N ALA A 259 -0.56 -20.74 -14.75
CA ALA A 259 0.33 -20.45 -15.86
C ALA A 259 1.42 -21.53 -16.04
N LEU A 260 2.02 -21.97 -14.94
CA LEU A 260 2.99 -23.07 -14.95
C LEU A 260 2.38 -24.39 -15.42
N LEU A 261 1.20 -24.74 -14.89
CA LEU A 261 0.50 -25.98 -15.25
C LEU A 261 0.08 -25.98 -16.73
N THR A 262 -0.53 -24.90 -17.21
CA THR A 262 -1.02 -24.78 -18.59
C THR A 262 0.11 -24.74 -19.60
N ALA A 263 1.22 -24.05 -19.28
CA ALA A 263 2.39 -23.99 -20.16
C ALA A 263 3.18 -25.29 -20.21
N TYR A 264 3.24 -26.04 -19.10
CA TYR A 264 3.99 -27.30 -19.05
C TYR A 264 3.22 -28.46 -19.70
N TYR A 265 1.93 -28.65 -19.34
CA TYR A 265 1.12 -29.79 -19.80
C TYR A 265 0.37 -29.51 -21.11
N LYS A 266 0.12 -28.23 -21.45
CA LYS A 266 -0.58 -27.82 -22.66
C LYS A 266 -1.94 -28.53 -22.86
N GLY A 267 -2.52 -28.50 -24.03
CA GLY A 267 -3.69 -29.29 -24.44
C GLY A 267 -4.91 -29.16 -23.53
N LEU A 268 -5.42 -30.28 -23.00
CA LEU A 268 -6.64 -30.30 -22.19
C LEU A 268 -6.54 -29.54 -20.87
N VAL A 269 -5.36 -29.49 -20.27
CA VAL A 269 -5.14 -28.72 -19.02
C VAL A 269 -5.29 -27.22 -19.29
N ASP A 270 -4.69 -26.75 -20.38
CA ASP A 270 -4.82 -25.35 -20.80
C ASP A 270 -6.27 -25.03 -21.16
N LEU A 271 -6.92 -25.88 -21.96
CA LEU A 271 -8.32 -25.70 -22.34
C LEU A 271 -9.26 -25.60 -21.11
N ALA A 272 -9.06 -26.47 -20.12
CA ALA A 272 -9.88 -26.45 -18.91
C ALA A 272 -9.72 -25.11 -18.13
N VAL A 273 -8.50 -24.62 -17.97
CA VAL A 273 -8.26 -23.36 -17.26
C VAL A 273 -8.79 -22.16 -18.09
N VAL A 274 -8.68 -22.21 -19.42
CA VAL A 274 -9.30 -21.21 -20.31
C VAL A 274 -10.81 -21.15 -20.10
N ILE A 275 -11.51 -22.30 -20.14
CA ILE A 275 -12.96 -22.36 -19.99
C ILE A 275 -13.39 -21.80 -18.62
N VAL A 276 -12.74 -22.21 -17.54
CA VAL A 276 -13.05 -21.72 -16.19
C VAL A 276 -12.79 -20.22 -16.07
N GLY A 277 -11.63 -19.75 -16.55
CA GLY A 277 -11.27 -18.33 -16.53
C GLY A 277 -12.25 -17.48 -17.33
N ASP A 278 -12.62 -17.92 -18.55
CA ASP A 278 -13.55 -17.21 -19.40
C ASP A 278 -14.97 -17.19 -18.81
N SER A 279 -15.39 -18.27 -18.15
CA SER A 279 -16.67 -18.31 -17.44
C SER A 279 -16.74 -17.25 -16.34
N ILE A 280 -15.66 -17.10 -15.55
CA ILE A 280 -15.58 -16.06 -14.51
C ILE A 280 -15.56 -14.67 -15.14
N MET A 281 -14.80 -14.46 -16.21
CA MET A 281 -14.63 -13.16 -16.87
C MET A 281 -15.87 -12.74 -17.67
N SER A 282 -16.75 -13.65 -18.05
CA SER A 282 -18.01 -13.36 -18.74
C SER A 282 -19.04 -12.70 -17.83
N LEU A 283 -18.88 -12.84 -16.51
CA LEU A 283 -19.78 -12.18 -15.55
C LEU A 283 -19.42 -10.70 -15.41
N PRO A 284 -20.42 -9.79 -15.30
CA PRO A 284 -20.17 -8.41 -14.96
C PRO A 284 -19.47 -8.32 -13.58
N ARG A 285 -18.15 -8.10 -13.59
CA ARG A 285 -17.27 -8.24 -12.42
C ARG A 285 -17.81 -7.52 -11.18
N LEU A 286 -18.21 -6.25 -11.33
CA LEU A 286 -18.71 -5.45 -10.20
C LEU A 286 -19.96 -6.08 -9.59
N LEU A 287 -20.94 -6.48 -10.42
CA LEU A 287 -22.18 -7.10 -9.95
C LEU A 287 -21.90 -8.44 -9.26
N PHE A 288 -20.96 -9.22 -9.79
CA PHE A 288 -20.58 -10.51 -9.19
C PHE A 288 -19.90 -10.32 -7.82
N VAL A 289 -18.99 -9.35 -7.72
CA VAL A 289 -18.35 -9.00 -6.44
C VAL A 289 -19.38 -8.49 -5.43
N MET A 290 -20.34 -7.64 -5.86
CA MET A 290 -21.43 -7.16 -5.00
C MET A 290 -22.29 -8.31 -4.47
N LEU A 291 -22.70 -9.24 -5.35
CA LEU A 291 -23.48 -10.41 -4.95
C LEU A 291 -22.73 -11.26 -3.91
N LEU A 292 -21.46 -11.58 -4.19
CA LEU A 292 -20.64 -12.35 -3.27
C LEU A 292 -20.39 -11.62 -1.94
N SER A 293 -20.24 -10.30 -1.95
CA SER A 293 -20.07 -9.49 -0.74
C SER A 293 -21.32 -9.58 0.16
N VAL A 294 -22.51 -9.57 -0.41
CA VAL A 294 -23.77 -9.72 0.34
C VAL A 294 -23.90 -11.16 0.88
N VAL A 295 -23.70 -12.17 0.02
CA VAL A 295 -23.86 -13.58 0.42
C VAL A 295 -22.84 -13.99 1.49
N LEU A 296 -21.59 -13.56 1.38
CA LEU A 296 -20.53 -13.92 2.32
C LEU A 296 -20.45 -12.95 3.52
N GLY A 297 -21.13 -11.82 3.45
CA GLY A 297 -21.15 -10.80 4.50
C GLY A 297 -21.75 -11.26 5.84
N GLU A 298 -22.59 -12.31 5.83
CA GLU A 298 -23.19 -12.92 7.02
C GLU A 298 -22.36 -14.09 7.57
N THR A 299 -21.20 -14.38 7.00
CA THR A 299 -20.33 -15.47 7.44
C THR A 299 -19.35 -14.99 8.51
N TRP A 300 -18.85 -15.91 9.35
CA TRP A 300 -17.82 -15.64 10.34
C TRP A 300 -16.53 -15.00 9.77
N ILE A 301 -16.23 -15.23 8.48
CA ILE A 301 -15.08 -14.66 7.78
C ILE A 301 -15.28 -13.14 7.60
N ALA A 302 -16.52 -12.66 7.53
CA ALA A 302 -16.82 -11.23 7.41
C ALA A 302 -16.55 -10.44 8.69
N ASP A 303 -16.44 -11.11 9.85
CA ASP A 303 -16.01 -10.46 11.11
C ASP A 303 -14.53 -10.10 11.07
N ILE A 304 -13.73 -10.80 10.25
CA ILE A 304 -12.31 -10.53 10.09
C ILE A 304 -12.12 -9.20 9.37
N TYR A 305 -11.51 -8.25 10.08
CA TYR A 305 -11.20 -6.92 9.56
C TYR A 305 -12.43 -6.18 8.99
N SER A 306 -13.58 -6.32 9.68
CA SER A 306 -14.86 -5.63 9.34
C SER A 306 -15.32 -5.86 7.88
N GLY A 307 -15.19 -7.06 7.36
CA GLY A 307 -15.53 -7.44 5.99
C GLY A 307 -14.38 -7.30 4.99
N GLY A 308 -13.28 -6.64 5.35
CA GLY A 308 -12.17 -6.41 4.43
C GLY A 308 -11.47 -7.69 3.98
N PHE A 309 -11.38 -8.71 4.85
CA PHE A 309 -10.77 -9.98 4.48
C PHE A 309 -11.62 -10.79 3.50
N VAL A 310 -12.94 -10.85 3.71
CA VAL A 310 -13.87 -11.46 2.75
C VAL A 310 -13.77 -10.77 1.39
N LEU A 311 -13.78 -9.44 1.39
CA LEU A 311 -13.68 -8.66 0.16
C LEU A 311 -12.37 -8.96 -0.58
N ALA A 312 -11.25 -9.07 0.15
CA ALA A 312 -9.96 -9.46 -0.42
C ALA A 312 -10.01 -10.84 -1.08
N LEU A 313 -10.66 -11.82 -0.46
CA LEU A 313 -10.81 -13.17 -1.03
C LEU A 313 -11.74 -13.18 -2.26
N ILE A 314 -12.81 -12.38 -2.24
CA ILE A 314 -13.70 -12.24 -3.41
C ILE A 314 -12.92 -11.65 -4.60
N PHE A 315 -12.14 -10.58 -4.36
CA PHE A 315 -11.31 -10.00 -5.42
C PHE A 315 -10.22 -10.97 -5.89
N ALA A 316 -9.66 -11.79 -5.00
CA ALA A 316 -8.70 -12.81 -5.37
C ALA A 316 -9.33 -13.90 -6.26
N GLY A 317 -10.50 -14.42 -5.85
CA GLY A 317 -11.22 -15.47 -6.57
C GLY A 317 -11.76 -15.00 -7.93
N THR A 318 -12.10 -13.72 -8.07
CA THR A 318 -12.59 -13.15 -9.33
C THR A 318 -11.47 -12.52 -10.18
N GLY A 319 -10.31 -12.24 -9.59
CA GLY A 319 -9.19 -11.51 -10.23
C GLY A 319 -8.14 -12.41 -10.86
N TRP A 320 -7.96 -13.65 -10.39
CA TRP A 320 -6.91 -14.53 -10.89
C TRP A 320 -6.94 -14.78 -12.41
N PRO A 321 -8.10 -14.84 -13.12
CA PRO A 321 -8.09 -15.11 -14.54
C PRO A 321 -7.44 -13.97 -15.35
N PHE A 322 -7.58 -12.71 -14.89
CA PHE A 322 -6.95 -11.55 -15.52
C PHE A 322 -5.43 -11.61 -15.39
N LEU A 323 -4.92 -11.90 -14.17
CA LEU A 323 -3.49 -12.06 -13.94
C LEU A 323 -2.92 -13.28 -14.66
N TRP A 324 -3.64 -14.40 -14.66
CA TRP A 324 -3.24 -15.61 -15.38
C TRP A 324 -3.10 -15.35 -16.88
N ARG A 325 -4.08 -14.70 -17.51
CA ARG A 325 -3.98 -14.37 -18.95
C ARG A 325 -2.76 -13.51 -19.26
N SER A 326 -2.44 -12.57 -18.39
CA SER A 326 -1.28 -11.68 -18.58
C SER A 326 0.06 -12.43 -18.52
N VAL A 327 0.16 -13.46 -17.67
CA VAL A 327 1.40 -14.23 -17.53
C VAL A 327 1.42 -15.54 -18.33
N ARG A 328 0.28 -15.96 -18.89
CA ARG A 328 0.17 -17.20 -19.69
C ARG A 328 1.03 -17.15 -20.96
N GLY A 329 1.02 -16.04 -21.70
CA GLY A 329 1.84 -15.87 -22.90
C GLY A 329 3.34 -16.04 -22.61
N PRO A 330 3.92 -15.27 -21.71
CA PRO A 330 5.29 -15.46 -21.24
C PRO A 330 5.58 -16.88 -20.74
N ALA A 331 4.66 -17.51 -20.02
CA ALA A 331 4.83 -18.88 -19.53
C ALA A 331 4.93 -19.89 -20.68
N MET A 332 4.11 -19.76 -21.73
CA MET A 332 4.15 -20.58 -22.93
C MET A 332 5.48 -20.40 -23.66
N GLN A 333 5.94 -19.17 -23.85
CA GLN A 333 7.24 -18.87 -24.50
C GLN A 333 8.41 -19.51 -23.73
N VAL A 334 8.43 -19.40 -22.41
CA VAL A 334 9.46 -20.03 -21.57
C VAL A 334 9.39 -21.56 -21.67
N SER A 335 8.20 -22.15 -21.77
CA SER A 335 8.04 -23.60 -21.87
C SER A 335 8.59 -24.22 -23.16
N GLU A 336 8.82 -23.40 -24.19
CA GLU A 336 9.34 -23.78 -25.51
C GLU A 336 10.86 -23.54 -25.65
N GLN A 337 11.52 -23.12 -24.59
CA GLN A 337 12.96 -22.89 -24.61
C GLN A 337 13.75 -24.20 -24.53
N GLU A 338 14.89 -24.23 -25.22
CA GLU A 338 15.74 -25.44 -25.34
C GLU A 338 16.18 -26.00 -23.99
N TRP A 339 16.45 -25.14 -22.99
CA TRP A 339 16.83 -25.61 -21.65
C TRP A 339 15.71 -26.34 -20.90
N ILE A 340 14.44 -26.02 -21.22
CA ILE A 340 13.27 -26.72 -20.66
C ILE A 340 13.18 -28.13 -21.30
N ASP A 341 13.41 -28.23 -22.59
CA ASP A 341 13.38 -29.53 -23.28
C ASP A 341 14.59 -30.38 -22.89
N ALA A 342 15.76 -29.78 -22.67
CA ALA A 342 16.90 -30.47 -22.07
C ALA A 342 16.56 -31.02 -20.66
N ALA A 343 15.97 -30.21 -19.81
CA ALA A 343 15.57 -30.64 -18.45
C ALA A 343 14.58 -31.81 -18.49
N LYS A 344 13.59 -31.80 -19.40
CA LYS A 344 12.65 -32.90 -19.63
C LYS A 344 13.37 -34.18 -20.13
N SER A 345 14.29 -34.01 -21.08
CA SER A 345 15.06 -35.11 -21.69
C SER A 345 15.96 -35.83 -20.68
N PHE A 346 16.50 -35.09 -19.69
CA PHE A 346 17.24 -35.65 -18.56
C PHE A 346 16.35 -36.24 -17.47
N GLY A 347 15.02 -36.36 -17.70
CA GLY A 347 14.07 -36.97 -16.77
C GLY A 347 13.78 -36.15 -15.52
N GLN A 348 13.99 -34.81 -15.57
CA GLN A 348 13.69 -33.95 -14.44
C GLN A 348 12.17 -33.99 -14.12
N ARG A 349 11.84 -34.05 -12.84
CA ARG A 349 10.44 -34.04 -12.40
C ARG A 349 9.72 -32.75 -12.80
N PRO A 350 8.45 -32.81 -13.30
CA PRO A 350 7.68 -31.65 -13.74
C PRO A 350 7.67 -30.49 -12.74
N ARG A 351 7.45 -30.80 -11.45
CA ARG A 351 7.45 -29.81 -10.37
C ARG A 351 8.77 -29.05 -10.28
N VAL A 352 9.90 -29.75 -10.41
CA VAL A 352 11.23 -29.12 -10.32
C VAL A 352 11.48 -28.25 -11.54
N THR A 353 11.13 -28.71 -12.74
CA THR A 353 11.23 -27.93 -13.98
C THR A 353 10.40 -26.64 -13.88
N MET A 354 9.13 -26.74 -13.48
CA MET A 354 8.26 -25.58 -13.30
C MET A 354 8.81 -24.59 -12.25
N GLN A 355 9.23 -25.08 -11.09
CA GLN A 355 9.67 -24.20 -9.99
C GLN A 355 11.05 -23.58 -10.21
N LYS A 356 12.04 -24.34 -10.74
CA LYS A 356 13.41 -23.86 -10.89
C LYS A 356 13.67 -23.14 -12.20
N HIS A 357 13.02 -23.57 -13.28
CA HIS A 357 13.35 -23.10 -14.62
C HIS A 357 12.28 -22.20 -15.26
N MET A 358 10.99 -22.31 -14.86
CA MET A 358 9.92 -21.49 -15.42
C MET A 358 9.47 -20.36 -14.48
N ALA A 359 9.21 -20.65 -13.21
CA ALA A 359 8.63 -19.71 -12.27
C ALA A 359 9.43 -18.41 -12.10
N PRO A 360 10.78 -18.40 -12.05
CA PRO A 360 11.55 -17.15 -11.89
C PRO A 360 11.29 -16.13 -13.00
N TYR A 361 11.09 -16.60 -14.24
CA TYR A 361 10.77 -15.73 -15.38
C TYR A 361 9.34 -15.18 -15.30
N ILE A 362 8.38 -16.04 -14.96
CA ILE A 362 6.96 -15.68 -14.88
C ILE A 362 6.71 -14.67 -13.75
N LEU A 363 7.41 -14.81 -12.61
CA LEU A 363 7.29 -13.90 -11.46
C LEU A 363 7.67 -12.45 -11.82
N GLY A 364 8.63 -12.25 -12.72
CA GLY A 364 8.99 -10.91 -13.21
C GLY A 364 7.79 -10.22 -13.88
N TYR A 365 7.17 -10.91 -14.85
CA TYR A 365 5.96 -10.41 -15.51
C TYR A 365 4.78 -10.24 -14.56
N LEU A 366 4.61 -11.18 -13.60
CA LEU A 366 3.55 -11.07 -12.62
C LEU A 366 3.65 -9.77 -11.80
N LEU A 367 4.86 -9.38 -11.38
CA LEU A 367 5.06 -8.16 -10.58
C LEU A 367 4.59 -6.89 -11.31
N VAL A 368 4.83 -6.82 -12.64
CA VAL A 368 4.33 -5.72 -13.47
C VAL A 368 2.82 -5.64 -13.43
N TYR A 369 2.15 -6.73 -13.82
CA TYR A 369 0.70 -6.74 -13.90
C TYR A 369 0.03 -6.65 -12.51
N ALA A 370 0.67 -7.19 -11.47
CA ALA A 370 0.20 -7.08 -10.10
C ALA A 370 0.20 -5.62 -9.61
N SER A 371 1.25 -4.83 -9.91
CA SER A 371 1.29 -3.42 -9.52
C SER A 371 0.17 -2.61 -10.16
N MET A 372 -0.08 -2.79 -11.46
CA MET A 372 -1.18 -2.12 -12.17
C MET A 372 -2.55 -2.56 -11.64
N THR A 373 -2.72 -3.86 -11.37
CA THR A 373 -3.98 -4.42 -10.84
C THR A 373 -4.28 -3.90 -9.43
N LEU A 374 -3.26 -3.59 -8.62
CA LEU A 374 -3.44 -3.04 -7.27
C LEU A 374 -4.20 -1.70 -7.29
N GLY A 375 -3.83 -0.80 -8.21
CA GLY A 375 -4.58 0.44 -8.42
C GLY A 375 -6.06 0.19 -8.75
N GLY A 376 -6.32 -0.77 -9.66
CA GLY A 376 -7.69 -1.16 -10.02
C GLY A 376 -8.51 -1.73 -8.86
N ILE A 377 -7.88 -2.51 -7.96
CA ILE A 377 -8.55 -3.04 -6.76
C ILE A 377 -8.90 -1.90 -5.80
N ILE A 378 -8.02 -0.92 -5.59
CA ILE A 378 -8.29 0.24 -4.73
C ILE A 378 -9.52 1.00 -5.22
N VAL A 379 -9.63 1.24 -6.54
CA VAL A 379 -10.85 1.86 -7.13
C VAL A 379 -12.09 0.99 -6.91
N ALA A 380 -11.96 -0.32 -7.11
CA ALA A 380 -13.11 -1.22 -6.97
C ALA A 380 -13.60 -1.30 -5.51
N VAL A 381 -12.69 -1.32 -4.53
CA VAL A 381 -13.01 -1.24 -3.10
C VAL A 381 -13.70 0.07 -2.78
N ALA A 382 -13.15 1.20 -3.25
CA ALA A 382 -13.73 2.51 -3.05
C ALA A 382 -15.12 2.62 -3.70
N GLY A 383 -15.31 2.05 -4.91
CA GLY A 383 -16.58 1.99 -5.59
C GLY A 383 -17.67 1.20 -4.84
N LEU A 384 -17.30 0.04 -4.28
CA LEU A 384 -18.20 -0.76 -3.45
C LEU A 384 -18.59 -0.02 -2.17
N SER A 385 -17.62 0.57 -1.48
CA SER A 385 -17.87 1.35 -0.26
C SER A 385 -18.66 2.63 -0.53
N PHE A 386 -18.49 3.25 -1.70
CA PHE A 386 -19.33 4.35 -2.17
C PHE A 386 -20.81 3.92 -2.32
N LEU A 387 -21.05 2.71 -2.77
CA LEU A 387 -22.40 2.13 -2.89
C LEU A 387 -22.94 1.58 -1.55
N GLY A 388 -22.19 1.72 -0.45
CA GLY A 388 -22.59 1.21 0.87
C GLY A 388 -22.37 -0.29 1.06
N LEU A 389 -21.55 -0.92 0.20
CA LEU A 389 -21.23 -2.35 0.24
C LEU A 389 -19.76 -2.56 0.61
N GLY A 390 -19.43 -3.71 1.12
CA GLY A 390 -18.05 -4.13 1.38
C GLY A 390 -17.63 -3.98 2.82
N ILE A 391 -17.00 -2.86 3.21
CA ILE A 391 -16.43 -2.68 4.54
C ILE A 391 -17.47 -2.10 5.50
N ASN A 392 -17.64 -2.75 6.66
CA ASN A 392 -18.64 -2.34 7.64
C ASN A 392 -18.23 -1.09 8.42
N PRO A 393 -19.16 -0.12 8.66
CA PRO A 393 -18.95 0.95 9.62
C PRO A 393 -18.65 0.39 11.02
N PRO A 394 -17.84 1.09 11.85
CA PRO A 394 -17.27 2.43 11.64
C PRO A 394 -15.93 2.46 10.92
N THR A 395 -15.42 1.33 10.39
CA THR A 395 -14.10 1.23 9.79
C THR A 395 -13.91 2.24 8.66
N PRO A 396 -12.85 3.07 8.70
CA PRO A 396 -12.57 4.07 7.67
C PRO A 396 -12.31 3.45 6.29
N GLU A 397 -12.89 4.07 5.24
CA GLU A 397 -12.62 3.69 3.86
C GLU A 397 -12.85 4.91 2.94
N TRP A 398 -12.03 5.05 1.89
CA TRP A 398 -12.01 6.26 1.05
C TRP A 398 -13.28 6.47 0.23
N GLY A 399 -13.85 5.41 -0.33
CA GLY A 399 -15.10 5.49 -1.10
C GLY A 399 -16.29 5.91 -0.26
N ARG A 400 -16.30 5.50 1.03
CA ARG A 400 -17.30 5.97 1.98
C ARG A 400 -17.14 7.46 2.27
N ALA A 401 -15.92 7.98 2.37
CA ALA A 401 -15.71 9.42 2.53
C ALA A 401 -16.26 10.19 1.32
N VAL A 402 -16.03 9.70 0.10
CA VAL A 402 -16.60 10.27 -1.13
C VAL A 402 -18.13 10.26 -1.08
N ASN A 403 -18.75 9.14 -0.69
CA ASN A 403 -20.20 9.01 -0.56
C ASN A 403 -20.78 10.01 0.46
N ILE A 404 -20.19 10.06 1.66
CA ILE A 404 -20.61 11.01 2.70
C ILE A 404 -20.46 12.46 2.23
N GLY A 405 -19.39 12.76 1.49
CA GLY A 405 -19.10 14.09 0.97
C GLY A 405 -19.92 14.51 -0.24
N GLN A 406 -20.66 13.60 -0.87
CA GLN A 406 -21.42 13.86 -2.10
C GLN A 406 -22.39 15.05 -1.98
N SER A 407 -23.10 15.18 -0.88
CA SER A 407 -24.03 16.26 -0.62
C SER A 407 -23.35 17.61 -0.35
N TYR A 408 -22.03 17.63 -0.16
CA TYR A 408 -21.25 18.83 0.22
C TYR A 408 -20.39 19.38 -0.92
N VAL A 409 -20.41 18.78 -2.11
CA VAL A 409 -19.53 19.16 -3.24
C VAL A 409 -19.72 20.63 -3.66
N THR A 410 -20.94 21.16 -3.57
CA THR A 410 -21.28 22.54 -3.96
C THR A 410 -21.27 23.54 -2.81
N THR A 411 -20.79 23.12 -1.63
CA THR A 411 -20.77 23.92 -0.41
C THR A 411 -19.34 24.30 -0.02
N SER A 412 -19.16 25.11 1.02
CA SER A 412 -17.84 25.41 1.60
C SER A 412 -17.14 24.16 2.15
N SER A 413 -17.88 23.07 2.36
CA SER A 413 -17.36 21.78 2.83
C SER A 413 -16.98 20.81 1.69
N TRP A 414 -16.73 21.30 0.48
CA TRP A 414 -16.34 20.53 -0.72
C TRP A 414 -15.17 19.55 -0.47
N HIS A 415 -14.31 19.87 0.48
CA HIS A 415 -13.12 19.08 0.82
C HIS A 415 -13.46 17.65 1.22
N ILE A 416 -14.66 17.40 1.80
CA ILE A 416 -15.10 16.09 2.30
C ILE A 416 -15.17 15.04 1.17
N SER A 417 -15.58 15.45 -0.03
CA SER A 417 -15.63 14.56 -1.20
C SER A 417 -14.39 14.68 -2.07
N PHE A 418 -13.87 15.88 -2.24
CA PHE A 418 -12.81 16.18 -3.19
C PHE A 418 -11.47 15.56 -2.76
N ILE A 419 -11.07 15.70 -1.49
CA ILE A 419 -9.80 15.17 -1.01
C ILE A 419 -9.69 13.65 -1.19
N PRO A 420 -10.66 12.82 -0.72
CA PRO A 420 -10.58 11.38 -0.96
C PRO A 420 -10.64 11.00 -2.44
N GLY A 421 -11.43 11.72 -3.26
CA GLY A 421 -11.48 11.52 -4.70
C GLY A 421 -10.11 11.75 -5.37
N VAL A 422 -9.45 12.86 -5.05
CA VAL A 422 -8.10 13.17 -5.55
C VAL A 422 -7.08 12.15 -5.07
N MET A 423 -7.14 11.71 -3.82
CA MET A 423 -6.21 10.71 -3.28
C MET A 423 -6.38 9.35 -3.98
N ILE A 424 -7.62 8.93 -4.27
CA ILE A 424 -7.88 7.71 -5.05
C ILE A 424 -7.24 7.83 -6.42
N VAL A 425 -7.53 8.90 -7.16
CA VAL A 425 -6.99 9.12 -8.52
C VAL A 425 -5.45 9.15 -8.48
N LEU A 426 -4.86 9.87 -7.54
CA LEU A 426 -3.41 10.00 -7.41
C LEU A 426 -2.73 8.63 -7.17
N VAL A 427 -3.26 7.85 -6.24
CA VAL A 427 -2.70 6.53 -5.89
C VAL A 427 -2.85 5.55 -7.05
N VAL A 428 -3.99 5.52 -7.72
CA VAL A 428 -4.23 4.65 -8.88
C VAL A 428 -3.29 5.01 -10.04
N THR A 429 -3.20 6.31 -10.34
CA THR A 429 -2.25 6.80 -11.37
C THR A 429 -0.82 6.43 -11.02
N ALA A 430 -0.45 6.52 -9.75
CA ALA A 430 0.90 6.18 -9.28
C ALA A 430 1.21 4.68 -9.41
N PHE A 431 0.27 3.78 -9.08
CA PHE A 431 0.45 2.35 -9.30
C PHE A 431 0.56 1.98 -10.77
N ASN A 432 -0.23 2.62 -11.64
CA ASN A 432 -0.11 2.43 -13.08
C ASN A 432 1.25 2.95 -13.60
N ALA A 433 1.64 4.16 -13.21
CA ALA A 433 2.92 4.75 -13.59
C ALA A 433 4.13 3.91 -13.14
N LEU A 434 4.06 3.35 -11.92
CA LEU A 434 5.08 2.44 -11.41
C LEU A 434 5.09 1.13 -12.21
N GLY A 435 3.91 0.58 -12.51
CA GLY A 435 3.77 -0.64 -13.31
C GLY A 435 4.34 -0.46 -14.73
N ASP A 436 4.07 0.65 -15.39
CA ASP A 436 4.65 0.99 -16.70
C ASP A 436 6.18 1.08 -16.61
N GLY A 437 6.71 1.81 -15.60
CA GLY A 437 8.16 1.90 -15.41
C GLY A 437 8.84 0.56 -15.15
N ILE A 438 8.20 -0.36 -14.42
CA ILE A 438 8.72 -1.71 -14.20
C ILE A 438 8.64 -2.52 -15.49
N ARG A 439 7.55 -2.39 -16.26
CA ARG A 439 7.37 -3.07 -17.55
C ARG A 439 8.47 -2.69 -18.53
N ASP A 440 8.70 -1.40 -18.73
CA ASP A 440 9.72 -0.89 -19.65
C ASP A 440 11.14 -1.28 -19.21
N ALA A 441 11.36 -1.40 -17.92
CA ALA A 441 12.63 -1.91 -17.39
C ALA A 441 12.85 -3.41 -17.68
N ILE A 442 11.79 -4.22 -17.75
CA ILE A 442 11.86 -5.67 -17.99
C ILE A 442 11.93 -5.98 -19.49
N ASP A 443 11.18 -5.24 -20.33
CA ASP A 443 11.10 -5.48 -21.79
C ASP A 443 11.76 -4.33 -22.59
N PRO A 444 13.03 -4.51 -23.01
CA PRO A 444 13.76 -3.47 -23.71
C PRO A 444 13.31 -3.23 -25.16
N GLN A 445 12.44 -4.06 -25.72
CA GLN A 445 12.02 -3.93 -27.13
C GLN A 445 10.94 -2.85 -27.32
N SER A 446 10.33 -2.35 -26.25
CA SER A 446 9.32 -1.30 -26.33
C SER A 446 9.88 0.08 -26.72
N GLU A 447 11.17 0.35 -26.47
CA GLU A 447 11.81 1.63 -26.81
C GLU A 447 12.27 1.73 -28.29
N GLY A 448 12.48 0.61 -28.98
CA GLY A 448 12.94 0.58 -30.37
C GLY A 448 11.88 1.01 -31.39
N GLY A 449 10.60 0.97 -31.04
CA GLY A 449 9.50 1.25 -31.98
C GLY A 449 9.21 2.75 -32.18
N GLU A 450 9.53 3.59 -31.21
CA GLU A 450 9.27 5.05 -31.31
C GLU A 450 10.42 5.82 -31.99
N SER A 451 11.66 5.38 -31.86
CA SER A 451 12.81 6.03 -32.51
C SER A 451 12.85 5.78 -34.03
N ASP A 452 12.51 4.58 -34.49
CA ASP A 452 12.48 4.26 -35.93
C ASP A 452 11.32 4.94 -36.67
N GLY A 453 10.18 5.17 -35.99
CA GLY A 453 9.05 5.91 -36.55
C GLY A 453 9.31 7.41 -36.75
N ALA A 454 10.11 8.01 -35.87
CA ALA A 454 10.47 9.43 -35.95
C ALA A 454 11.56 9.71 -37.02
N GLU A 455 12.51 8.79 -37.21
CA GLU A 455 13.53 8.93 -38.24
C GLU A 455 13.00 8.70 -39.68
N VAL A 456 12.04 7.77 -39.83
CA VAL A 456 11.37 7.53 -41.13
C VAL A 456 10.45 8.70 -41.51
N ALA A 457 9.82 9.36 -40.55
CA ALA A 457 9.00 10.56 -40.81
C ALA A 457 9.84 11.80 -41.12
N ALA A 458 11.06 11.90 -40.60
CA ALA A 458 11.99 13.02 -40.91
C ALA A 458 12.73 12.87 -42.25
N SER A 459 12.90 11.63 -42.75
CA SER A 459 13.58 11.37 -44.01
C SER A 459 12.67 11.34 -45.25
N GLY A 460 11.33 11.31 -45.05
CA GLY A 460 10.34 11.25 -46.15
C GLY A 460 9.80 12.59 -46.66
N GLY A 461 10.26 13.73 -46.14
CA GLY A 461 9.73 15.08 -46.43
C GLY A 461 10.59 15.92 -47.40
N GLY A 462 11.36 15.29 -48.32
CA GLY A 462 12.20 16.01 -49.26
C GLY A 462 12.21 15.37 -50.65
N ALA A 463 11.14 15.54 -51.43
CA ALA A 463 11.14 15.44 -52.89
C ALA A 463 9.96 16.25 -53.46
#